data_fe2ede21992222ebc67304cab9e4588e
#
_entry.id   fe2ede21992222ebc67304cab9e4588e
#
_cell.length_a   1.000
_cell.length_b   1.000
_cell.length_c   1.000
_cell.angle_alpha   90.00
_cell.angle_beta   90.00
_cell.angle_gamma   90.00
#
_symmetry.space_group_name_H-M   'P 1'
#
loop_
_entity.id
_entity.type
_entity.pdbx_description
1 polymer ?
#
loop_
_entity_poly.entity_id
_entity_poly.type
_entity_poly.pdbx_seq_one_letter_code
_entity_poly.pdbx_strand_id
1 'polypeptide(L)'
;MPRSKARDDLARLLWTRSGGRRLPSARALDTALARLPRAQLHDLCELDPRGPLYLLPTREFVRGLAASIRALGSRRVLEIAAGDGFLAGALRRAAPELTVVASDSGAWADPRARMNARERRQLRGVDVPGVRLGRSVLRLDALEAIRRTRPDLVLASWLPPGALLDRLIRAPVRHVLEIGAKDGVTPGAWSWRFAHELCDDLERHARCRLDERPGRELHSRVTLYYGARHPWHARERVRPGDWLWQFRPHSGD
;
A
#
# COMPACT_ATOMS: atom_id res chain seq x y z
N MET A 1 -6.02 26.82 0.40
CA MET A 1 -6.30 27.07 -1.04
C MET A 1 -7.78 26.80 -1.34
N PRO A 2 -8.44 27.56 -2.25
CA PRO A 2 -9.83 27.28 -2.62
C PRO A 2 -9.91 25.88 -3.27
N ARG A 3 -10.97 25.15 -2.92
CA ARG A 3 -11.24 23.82 -3.50
C ARG A 3 -11.55 23.99 -4.99
N SER A 4 -10.82 23.27 -5.85
CA SER A 4 -11.10 23.27 -7.28
C SER A 4 -12.15 22.22 -7.64
N LYS A 5 -12.86 22.44 -8.75
CA LYS A 5 -13.81 21.46 -9.29
C LYS A 5 -13.17 20.10 -9.50
N ALA A 6 -11.90 20.07 -9.97
CA ALA A 6 -11.17 18.80 -10.17
C ALA A 6 -10.96 18.02 -8.85
N ARG A 7 -10.66 18.73 -7.74
CA ARG A 7 -10.52 18.11 -6.42
C ARG A 7 -11.86 17.53 -5.92
N ASP A 8 -12.96 18.27 -6.14
CA ASP A 8 -14.28 17.81 -5.74
C ASP A 8 -14.75 16.62 -6.61
N ASP A 9 -14.41 16.58 -7.90
CA ASP A 9 -14.69 15.48 -8.79
C ASP A 9 -13.95 14.21 -8.32
N LEU A 10 -12.66 14.32 -8.01
CA LEU A 10 -11.89 13.19 -7.46
C LEU A 10 -12.44 12.75 -6.09
N ALA A 11 -12.78 13.69 -5.21
CA ALA A 11 -13.39 13.37 -3.93
C ALA A 11 -14.68 12.56 -4.08
N ARG A 12 -15.54 12.92 -5.04
CA ARG A 12 -16.78 12.16 -5.34
C ARG A 12 -16.52 10.75 -5.89
N LEU A 13 -15.40 10.53 -6.56
CA LEU A 13 -14.99 9.20 -7.02
C LEU A 13 -14.51 8.33 -5.86
N LEU A 14 -13.84 8.92 -4.87
CA LEU A 14 -13.20 8.19 -3.77
C LEU A 14 -14.13 7.97 -2.56
N TRP A 15 -15.13 8.85 -2.36
CA TRP A 15 -16.04 8.76 -1.23
C TRP A 15 -17.51 8.89 -1.62
N THR A 16 -18.36 8.27 -0.83
CA THR A 16 -19.82 8.51 -0.83
C THR A 16 -20.15 9.81 -0.08
N ARG A 17 -21.38 10.28 -0.21
CA ARG A 17 -21.88 11.41 0.59
C ARG A 17 -21.86 11.13 2.09
N SER A 18 -22.06 9.88 2.48
CA SER A 18 -21.98 9.42 3.89
C SER A 18 -20.55 9.17 4.38
N GLY A 19 -19.52 9.49 3.60
CA GLY A 19 -18.11 9.33 3.98
C GLY A 19 -17.53 7.93 3.79
N GLY A 20 -18.30 6.98 3.27
CA GLY A 20 -17.78 5.64 2.93
C GLY A 20 -16.87 5.68 1.70
N ARG A 21 -15.89 4.76 1.66
CA ARG A 21 -14.97 4.63 0.52
C ARG A 21 -15.67 4.03 -0.71
N ARG A 22 -15.24 4.45 -1.89
CA ARG A 22 -15.67 3.95 -3.20
C ARG A 22 -14.52 3.26 -3.92
N LEU A 23 -14.87 2.34 -4.80
CA LEU A 23 -13.93 1.65 -5.69
C LEU A 23 -14.21 2.09 -7.14
N PRO A 24 -13.50 3.13 -7.65
CA PRO A 24 -13.69 3.61 -9.01
C PRO A 24 -13.12 2.63 -10.05
N SER A 25 -13.46 2.82 -11.33
CA SER A 25 -12.71 2.20 -12.42
C SER A 25 -11.35 2.92 -12.60
N ALA A 26 -10.35 2.20 -13.14
CA ALA A 26 -9.04 2.78 -13.45
C ALA A 26 -9.18 3.99 -14.38
N ARG A 27 -9.97 3.86 -15.46
CA ARG A 27 -10.22 4.96 -16.42
C ARG A 27 -10.79 6.21 -15.75
N ALA A 28 -11.80 6.05 -14.88
CA ALA A 28 -12.41 7.21 -14.21
C ALA A 28 -11.42 7.89 -13.26
N LEU A 29 -10.63 7.09 -12.54
CA LEU A 29 -9.62 7.60 -11.62
C LEU A 29 -8.50 8.31 -12.39
N ASP A 30 -7.96 7.73 -13.44
CA ASP A 30 -6.90 8.33 -14.27
C ASP A 30 -7.35 9.65 -14.90
N THR A 31 -8.58 9.69 -15.41
CA THR A 31 -9.17 10.93 -15.96
C THR A 31 -9.25 12.04 -14.91
N ALA A 32 -9.60 11.72 -13.66
CA ALA A 32 -9.69 12.68 -12.58
C ALA A 32 -8.29 13.13 -12.10
N LEU A 33 -7.35 12.19 -11.96
CA LEU A 33 -5.97 12.47 -11.57
C LEU A 33 -5.24 13.36 -12.58
N ALA A 34 -5.44 13.14 -13.89
CA ALA A 34 -4.82 13.93 -14.96
C ALA A 34 -5.20 15.43 -14.90
N ARG A 35 -6.33 15.76 -14.30
CA ARG A 35 -6.84 17.14 -14.16
C ARG A 35 -6.43 17.81 -12.85
N LEU A 36 -5.85 17.06 -11.91
CA LEU A 36 -5.60 17.54 -10.56
C LEU A 36 -4.15 18.03 -10.41
N PRO A 37 -3.90 19.28 -9.97
CA PRO A 37 -2.57 19.72 -9.59
C PRO A 37 -2.00 18.89 -8.44
N ARG A 38 -0.66 18.65 -8.45
CA ARG A 38 0.04 17.86 -7.43
C ARG A 38 -0.28 18.29 -6.00
N ALA A 39 -0.25 19.59 -5.72
CA ALA A 39 -0.53 20.09 -4.38
C ALA A 39 -1.95 19.73 -3.92
N GLN A 40 -2.94 19.76 -4.81
CA GLN A 40 -4.32 19.40 -4.47
C GLN A 40 -4.51 17.89 -4.32
N LEU A 41 -3.74 17.05 -5.03
CA LEU A 41 -3.72 15.62 -4.80
C LEU A 41 -3.14 15.31 -3.41
N HIS A 42 -2.03 15.95 -3.06
CA HIS A 42 -1.43 15.84 -1.74
C HIS A 42 -2.41 16.24 -0.64
N ASP A 43 -3.02 17.43 -0.74
CA ASP A 43 -4.01 17.92 0.23
C ASP A 43 -5.20 16.94 0.39
N LEU A 44 -5.68 16.39 -0.73
CA LEU A 44 -6.78 15.42 -0.70
C LEU A 44 -6.39 14.11 -0.05
N CYS A 45 -5.17 13.65 -0.29
CA CYS A 45 -4.73 12.34 0.20
C CYS A 45 -4.15 12.38 1.61
N GLU A 46 -3.55 13.49 2.04
CA GLU A 46 -2.87 13.57 3.34
C GLU A 46 -3.61 14.38 4.38
N LEU A 47 -4.28 15.47 3.96
CA LEU A 47 -4.86 16.45 4.89
C LEU A 47 -6.40 16.38 4.94
N ASP A 48 -7.02 15.41 4.27
CA ASP A 48 -8.47 15.27 4.32
C ASP A 48 -8.91 14.74 5.69
N PRO A 49 -9.88 15.38 6.36
CA PRO A 49 -10.35 14.96 7.70
C PRO A 49 -10.89 13.52 7.76
N ARG A 50 -11.23 12.93 6.61
CA ARG A 50 -11.67 11.53 6.52
C ARG A 50 -10.53 10.52 6.71
N GLY A 51 -9.28 10.99 6.74
CA GLY A 51 -8.08 10.21 6.96
C GLY A 51 -7.20 10.11 5.72
N PRO A 52 -5.92 9.77 5.91
CA PRO A 52 -4.95 9.71 4.83
C PRO A 52 -5.26 8.59 3.84
N LEU A 53 -5.00 8.87 2.55
CA LEU A 53 -5.10 7.91 1.46
C LEU A 53 -3.72 7.75 0.82
N TYR A 54 -3.14 6.58 0.93
CA TYR A 54 -1.86 6.27 0.31
C TYR A 54 -2.04 5.52 -1.01
N LEU A 55 -2.88 4.49 -1.01
CA LEU A 55 -3.27 3.74 -2.18
C LEU A 55 -4.68 4.16 -2.61
N LEU A 56 -4.85 4.35 -3.93
CA LEU A 56 -6.12 4.66 -4.58
C LEU A 56 -6.56 3.43 -5.39
N PRO A 57 -7.11 2.39 -4.74
CA PRO A 57 -7.42 1.15 -5.42
C PRO A 57 -8.56 1.32 -6.41
N THR A 58 -8.46 0.62 -7.55
CA THR A 58 -9.48 0.55 -8.58
C THR A 58 -10.12 -0.83 -8.62
N ARG A 59 -11.26 -0.95 -9.30
CA ARG A 59 -11.91 -2.26 -9.52
C ARG A 59 -10.99 -3.23 -10.26
N GLU A 60 -10.24 -2.73 -11.23
CA GLU A 60 -9.29 -3.49 -12.02
C GLU A 60 -8.12 -3.98 -11.16
N PHE A 61 -7.58 -3.11 -10.31
CA PHE A 61 -6.53 -3.48 -9.37
C PHE A 61 -6.99 -4.59 -8.41
N VAL A 62 -8.16 -4.43 -7.79
CA VAL A 62 -8.67 -5.43 -6.83
C VAL A 62 -8.95 -6.77 -7.50
N ARG A 63 -9.47 -6.76 -8.75
CA ARG A 63 -9.66 -8.00 -9.53
C ARG A 63 -8.34 -8.67 -9.88
N GLY A 64 -7.35 -7.89 -10.34
CA GLY A 64 -6.00 -8.38 -10.61
C GLY A 64 -5.35 -8.97 -9.37
N LEU A 65 -5.43 -8.25 -8.22
CA LEU A 65 -4.92 -8.72 -6.94
C LEU A 65 -5.56 -10.06 -6.53
N ALA A 66 -6.88 -10.18 -6.65
CA ALA A 66 -7.58 -11.43 -6.37
C ALA A 66 -7.11 -12.58 -7.28
N ALA A 67 -6.92 -12.31 -8.58
CA ALA A 67 -6.43 -13.31 -9.54
C ALA A 67 -5.00 -13.75 -9.20
N SER A 68 -4.09 -12.81 -8.86
CA SER A 68 -2.72 -13.13 -8.45
C SER A 68 -2.68 -13.97 -7.17
N ILE A 69 -3.51 -13.63 -6.17
CA ILE A 69 -3.59 -14.43 -4.93
C ILE A 69 -4.05 -15.86 -5.20
N ARG A 70 -5.01 -16.05 -6.11
CA ARG A 70 -5.46 -17.40 -6.55
C ARG A 70 -4.35 -18.16 -7.26
N ALA A 71 -3.65 -17.50 -8.19
CA ALA A 71 -2.54 -18.11 -8.93
C ALA A 71 -1.40 -18.58 -8.00
N LEU A 72 -1.18 -17.89 -6.88
CA LEU A 72 -0.25 -18.30 -5.81
C LEU A 72 -0.77 -19.48 -4.96
N GLY A 73 -1.99 -19.96 -5.19
CA GLY A 73 -2.62 -21.01 -4.38
C GLY A 73 -2.93 -20.57 -2.95
N SER A 74 -2.94 -19.25 -2.67
CA SER A 74 -3.21 -18.71 -1.34
C SER A 74 -4.71 -18.57 -1.11
N ARG A 75 -5.18 -18.98 0.07
CA ARG A 75 -6.60 -18.88 0.45
C ARG A 75 -6.82 -18.00 1.67
N ARG A 76 -5.86 -17.97 2.59
CA ARG A 76 -5.92 -17.16 3.81
C ARG A 76 -5.00 -15.95 3.62
N VAL A 77 -5.61 -14.79 3.55
CA VAL A 77 -4.93 -13.50 3.33
C VAL A 77 -5.05 -12.66 4.60
N LEU A 78 -3.94 -12.13 5.06
CA LEU A 78 -3.90 -11.14 6.14
C LEU A 78 -3.41 -9.81 5.58
N GLU A 79 -4.27 -8.79 5.54
CA GLU A 79 -3.83 -7.41 5.34
C GLU A 79 -3.34 -6.84 6.67
N ILE A 80 -2.09 -6.36 6.70
CA ILE A 80 -1.48 -5.67 7.84
C ILE A 80 -1.36 -4.19 7.55
N ALA A 81 -1.27 -3.36 8.60
CA ALA A 81 -1.33 -1.91 8.50
C ALA A 81 -2.55 -1.46 7.65
N ALA A 82 -3.68 -2.13 7.88
CA ALA A 82 -4.86 -2.06 7.03
C ALA A 82 -5.65 -0.75 7.15
N GLY A 83 -5.35 0.08 8.13
CA GLY A 83 -6.04 1.34 8.38
C GLY A 83 -7.55 1.15 8.50
N ASP A 84 -8.31 1.71 7.56
CA ASP A 84 -9.77 1.59 7.52
C ASP A 84 -10.26 0.19 7.05
N GLY A 85 -9.36 -0.69 6.62
CA GLY A 85 -9.68 -2.04 6.12
C GLY A 85 -10.39 -2.04 4.76
N PHE A 86 -10.32 -0.94 4.02
CA PHE A 86 -11.02 -0.80 2.74
C PHE A 86 -10.56 -1.82 1.70
N LEU A 87 -9.24 -2.04 1.57
CA LEU A 87 -8.67 -2.96 0.58
C LEU A 87 -9.07 -4.41 0.90
N ALA A 88 -8.97 -4.86 2.16
CA ALA A 88 -9.45 -6.16 2.59
C ALA A 88 -10.96 -6.33 2.33
N GLY A 89 -11.76 -5.30 2.62
CA GLY A 89 -13.19 -5.30 2.34
C GLY A 89 -13.51 -5.40 0.86
N ALA A 90 -12.76 -4.70 0.01
CA ALA A 90 -12.89 -4.78 -1.44
C ALA A 90 -12.50 -6.16 -1.98
N LEU A 91 -11.41 -6.73 -1.44
CA LEU A 91 -10.92 -8.07 -1.83
C LEU A 91 -11.92 -9.17 -1.43
N ARG A 92 -12.51 -9.12 -0.21
CA ARG A 92 -13.57 -10.05 0.20
C ARG A 92 -14.77 -10.05 -0.75
N ARG A 93 -15.16 -8.87 -1.25
CA ARG A 93 -16.26 -8.78 -2.23
C ARG A 93 -15.89 -9.29 -3.62
N ALA A 94 -14.64 -9.10 -4.04
CA ALA A 94 -14.16 -9.54 -5.35
C ALA A 94 -13.81 -11.03 -5.42
N ALA A 95 -13.49 -11.63 -4.26
CA ALA A 95 -13.07 -13.02 -4.12
C ALA A 95 -13.63 -13.63 -2.82
N PRO A 96 -14.94 -13.94 -2.78
CA PRO A 96 -15.61 -14.43 -1.57
C PRO A 96 -15.10 -15.79 -1.08
N GLU A 97 -14.40 -16.53 -1.92
CA GLU A 97 -13.73 -17.79 -1.58
C GLU A 97 -12.43 -17.59 -0.77
N LEU A 98 -11.90 -16.39 -0.72
CA LEU A 98 -10.73 -16.06 0.09
C LEU A 98 -11.15 -15.69 1.53
N THR A 99 -10.47 -16.27 2.48
CA THR A 99 -10.54 -15.81 3.87
C THR A 99 -9.62 -14.61 4.05
N VAL A 100 -10.18 -13.40 4.05
CA VAL A 100 -9.37 -12.16 4.17
C VAL A 100 -9.60 -11.55 5.55
N VAL A 101 -8.53 -11.38 6.32
CA VAL A 101 -8.50 -10.71 7.62
C VAL A 101 -7.72 -9.41 7.47
N ALA A 102 -8.17 -8.34 8.13
CA ALA A 102 -7.46 -7.07 8.21
C ALA A 102 -6.99 -6.83 9.64
N SER A 103 -5.75 -6.40 9.82
CA SER A 103 -5.22 -5.97 11.11
C SER A 103 -4.40 -4.68 10.99
N ASP A 104 -4.42 -3.91 12.08
CA ASP A 104 -3.62 -2.71 12.24
C ASP A 104 -3.33 -2.50 13.74
N SER A 105 -2.14 -2.05 14.07
CA SER A 105 -1.76 -1.78 15.46
C SER A 105 -2.44 -0.52 16.03
N GLY A 106 -2.92 0.37 15.18
CA GLY A 106 -3.40 1.70 15.52
C GLY A 106 -2.28 2.68 15.86
N ALA A 107 -1.03 2.35 15.56
CA ALA A 107 0.12 3.19 15.89
C ALA A 107 0.12 4.56 15.19
N TRP A 108 -0.57 4.67 14.05
CA TRP A 108 -0.72 5.91 13.27
C TRP A 108 -2.06 6.62 13.49
N ALA A 109 -2.82 6.23 14.52
CA ALA A 109 -4.01 6.98 14.93
C ALA A 109 -3.65 8.40 15.42
N ASP A 110 -2.45 8.56 16.01
CA ASP A 110 -1.84 9.85 16.29
C ASP A 110 -0.49 9.97 15.56
N PRO A 111 -0.45 10.57 14.36
CA PRO A 111 0.77 10.73 13.59
C PRO A 111 1.81 11.59 14.33
N ARG A 112 1.40 12.58 15.14
CA ARG A 112 2.31 13.47 15.84
C ARG A 112 3.17 12.73 16.88
N ALA A 113 2.63 11.68 17.50
CA ALA A 113 3.37 10.82 18.40
C ALA A 113 4.51 10.05 17.71
N ARG A 114 4.46 9.90 16.38
CA ARG A 114 5.45 9.19 15.57
C ARG A 114 6.46 10.10 14.89
N MET A 115 6.19 11.39 14.81
CA MET A 115 7.05 12.38 14.18
C MET A 115 8.28 12.66 15.05
N ASN A 116 9.44 12.82 14.40
CA ASN A 116 10.63 13.36 15.03
C ASN A 116 10.50 14.87 15.29
N ALA A 117 11.47 15.47 15.98
CA ALA A 117 11.42 16.87 16.35
C ALA A 117 11.43 17.83 15.15
N ARG A 118 12.09 17.44 14.04
CA ARG A 118 12.14 18.24 12.79
C ARG A 118 10.78 18.23 12.11
N GLU A 119 10.18 17.07 11.95
CA GLU A 119 8.85 16.90 11.34
C GLU A 119 7.77 17.65 12.12
N ARG A 120 7.77 17.54 13.47
CA ARG A 120 6.85 18.30 14.32
C ARG A 120 6.99 19.81 14.16
N ARG A 121 8.21 20.31 13.95
CA ARG A 121 8.46 21.75 13.70
C ARG A 121 7.94 22.18 12.32
N GLN A 122 8.20 21.38 11.28
CA GLN A 122 7.76 21.65 9.92
C GLN A 122 6.24 21.66 9.78
N LEU A 123 5.55 20.78 10.52
CA LEU A 123 4.10 20.65 10.50
C LEU A 123 3.41 21.40 11.67
N ARG A 124 4.09 22.39 12.27
CA ARG A 124 3.49 23.21 13.32
C ARG A 124 2.28 23.97 12.77
N GLY A 125 1.11 23.80 13.41
CA GLY A 125 -0.16 24.44 12.97
C GLY A 125 -0.87 23.73 11.83
N VAL A 126 -0.31 22.63 11.29
CA VAL A 126 -0.98 21.78 10.29
C VAL A 126 -1.69 20.66 11.05
N ASP A 127 -3.00 20.51 10.84
CA ASP A 127 -3.74 19.34 11.34
C ASP A 127 -3.46 18.14 10.43
N VAL A 128 -2.68 17.18 10.93
CA VAL A 128 -2.35 15.95 10.21
C VAL A 128 -3.30 14.86 10.69
N PRO A 129 -4.26 14.43 9.88
CA PRO A 129 -5.24 13.43 10.29
C PRO A 129 -4.58 12.08 10.54
N GLY A 130 -4.97 11.43 11.62
CA GLY A 130 -4.55 10.08 11.93
C GLY A 130 -5.25 9.03 11.08
N VAL A 131 -4.62 7.86 10.99
CA VAL A 131 -5.23 6.69 10.36
C VAL A 131 -6.39 6.19 11.23
N ARG A 132 -7.59 6.15 10.66
CA ARG A 132 -8.78 5.64 11.36
C ARG A 132 -8.90 4.15 11.12
N LEU A 133 -9.04 3.40 12.21
CA LEU A 133 -9.27 1.96 12.12
C LEU A 133 -10.72 1.67 11.75
N GLY A 134 -10.90 0.81 10.75
CA GLY A 134 -12.22 0.30 10.39
C GLY A 134 -12.78 -0.67 11.46
N ARG A 135 -14.09 -0.74 11.56
CA ARG A 135 -14.77 -1.62 12.55
C ARG A 135 -14.44 -3.10 12.41
N SER A 136 -14.11 -3.55 11.20
CA SER A 136 -13.74 -4.94 10.88
C SER A 136 -12.24 -5.20 10.90
N VAL A 137 -11.44 -4.24 11.38
CA VAL A 137 -9.99 -4.34 11.47
C VAL A 137 -9.62 -4.78 12.89
N LEU A 138 -8.85 -5.85 13.00
CA LEU A 138 -8.33 -6.32 14.27
C LEU A 138 -7.24 -5.38 14.76
N ARG A 139 -7.35 -4.88 15.97
CA ARG A 139 -6.31 -4.04 16.59
C ARG A 139 -5.20 -4.94 17.15
N LEU A 140 -4.26 -5.32 16.30
CA LEU A 140 -3.15 -6.23 16.61
C LEU A 140 -1.86 -5.75 15.96
N ASP A 141 -0.72 -6.02 16.62
CA ASP A 141 0.59 -5.98 15.99
C ASP A 141 0.66 -6.99 14.83
N ALA A 142 1.41 -6.66 13.79
CA ALA A 142 1.48 -7.44 12.56
C ALA A 142 1.95 -8.89 12.80
N LEU A 143 2.97 -9.11 13.65
CA LEU A 143 3.47 -10.47 13.92
C LEU A 143 2.51 -11.25 14.81
N GLU A 144 1.82 -10.58 15.74
CA GLU A 144 0.76 -11.21 16.52
C GLU A 144 -0.42 -11.62 15.63
N ALA A 145 -0.82 -10.75 14.69
CA ALA A 145 -1.85 -11.07 13.73
C ALA A 145 -1.48 -12.30 12.87
N ILE A 146 -0.21 -12.41 12.41
CA ILE A 146 0.29 -13.59 11.69
C ILE A 146 0.17 -14.86 12.55
N ARG A 147 0.60 -14.81 13.83
CA ARG A 147 0.52 -15.97 14.73
C ARG A 147 -0.92 -16.44 14.92
N ARG A 148 -1.86 -15.52 15.09
CA ARG A 148 -3.28 -15.83 15.34
C ARG A 148 -4.01 -16.32 14.10
N THR A 149 -3.77 -15.69 12.94
CA THR A 149 -4.53 -15.98 11.72
C THR A 149 -3.89 -17.03 10.83
N ARG A 150 -2.58 -17.29 10.99
CA ARG A 150 -1.77 -18.25 10.21
C ARG A 150 -2.04 -18.10 8.70
N PRO A 151 -1.81 -16.92 8.11
CA PRO A 151 -2.13 -16.66 6.72
C PRO A 151 -1.19 -17.45 5.79
N ASP A 152 -1.66 -17.66 4.56
CA ASP A 152 -0.82 -18.16 3.46
C ASP A 152 -0.07 -16.98 2.82
N LEU A 153 -0.74 -15.82 2.74
CA LEU A 153 -0.22 -14.59 2.19
C LEU A 153 -0.47 -13.41 3.14
N VAL A 154 0.56 -12.61 3.35
CA VAL A 154 0.45 -11.29 3.99
C VAL A 154 0.40 -10.22 2.90
N LEU A 155 -0.61 -9.38 2.93
CA LEU A 155 -0.76 -8.19 2.11
C LEU A 155 -0.34 -6.97 2.93
N ALA A 156 0.64 -6.22 2.45
CA ALA A 156 1.21 -5.07 3.11
C ALA A 156 1.14 -3.85 2.19
N SER A 157 0.24 -2.91 2.47
CA SER A 157 0.05 -1.72 1.64
C SER A 157 0.55 -0.48 2.35
N TRP A 158 1.52 0.21 1.73
CA TRP A 158 2.07 1.48 2.22
C TRP A 158 2.57 1.41 3.66
N LEU A 159 3.40 0.41 3.94
CA LEU A 159 4.11 0.33 5.21
C LEU A 159 4.97 1.57 5.43
N PRO A 160 5.05 2.09 6.65
CA PRO A 160 6.03 3.13 6.97
C PRO A 160 7.45 2.60 6.82
N PRO A 161 8.43 3.48 6.55
CA PRO A 161 9.84 3.10 6.54
C PRO A 161 10.27 2.39 7.82
N GLY A 162 11.15 1.38 7.69
CA GLY A 162 11.66 0.61 8.82
C GLY A 162 11.77 -0.89 8.55
N ALA A 163 12.04 -1.66 9.59
CA ALA A 163 12.34 -3.09 9.49
C ALA A 163 11.10 -4.01 9.46
N LEU A 164 9.88 -3.44 9.39
CA LEU A 164 8.67 -4.28 9.48
C LEU A 164 8.56 -5.23 8.31
N LEU A 165 8.79 -4.77 7.07
CA LEU A 165 8.73 -5.63 5.88
C LEU A 165 9.70 -6.82 6.00
N ASP A 166 10.93 -6.60 6.43
CA ASP A 166 11.91 -7.67 6.66
C ASP A 166 11.42 -8.70 7.69
N ARG A 167 10.79 -8.22 8.76
CA ARG A 167 10.23 -9.11 9.79
C ARG A 167 9.07 -9.94 9.26
N LEU A 168 8.26 -9.37 8.35
CA LEU A 168 7.16 -10.10 7.70
C LEU A 168 7.67 -11.18 6.75
N ILE A 169 8.69 -10.87 5.94
CA ILE A 169 9.30 -11.83 5.02
C ILE A 169 9.93 -13.01 5.81
N ARG A 170 10.50 -12.74 6.98
CA ARG A 170 11.07 -13.76 7.87
C ARG A 170 10.03 -14.48 8.73
N ALA A 171 8.79 -13.99 8.78
CA ALA A 171 7.71 -14.62 9.52
C ALA A 171 7.29 -15.96 8.86
N PRO A 172 6.60 -16.85 9.59
CA PRO A 172 6.19 -18.15 9.07
C PRO A 172 4.98 -18.03 8.12
N VAL A 173 5.14 -17.29 7.04
CA VAL A 173 4.19 -17.10 5.94
C VAL A 173 4.78 -17.65 4.65
N ARG A 174 3.94 -17.94 3.66
CA ARG A 174 4.40 -18.43 2.35
C ARG A 174 4.76 -17.27 1.44
N HIS A 175 3.92 -16.22 1.42
CA HIS A 175 4.11 -15.05 0.57
C HIS A 175 3.89 -13.75 1.34
N VAL A 176 4.61 -12.70 0.95
CA VAL A 176 4.35 -11.33 1.36
C VAL A 176 4.22 -10.48 0.09
N LEU A 177 3.05 -9.90 -0.14
CA LEU A 177 2.81 -8.98 -1.25
C LEU A 177 2.85 -7.56 -0.70
N GLU A 178 3.86 -6.81 -1.10
CA GLU A 178 4.04 -5.40 -0.71
C GLU A 178 3.57 -4.49 -1.82
N ILE A 179 2.79 -3.47 -1.44
CA ILE A 179 2.37 -2.36 -2.30
C ILE A 179 2.95 -1.09 -1.70
N GLY A 180 3.88 -0.46 -2.40
CA GLY A 180 4.60 0.69 -1.86
C GLY A 180 5.07 1.67 -2.92
N ALA A 181 5.75 2.72 -2.48
CA ALA A 181 6.36 3.71 -3.36
C ALA A 181 7.68 3.21 -3.95
N LYS A 182 8.00 3.68 -5.16
CA LYS A 182 9.29 3.38 -5.81
C LYS A 182 10.46 4.05 -5.09
N ASP A 183 10.27 5.21 -4.48
CA ASP A 183 11.33 6.14 -4.03
C ASP A 183 11.65 6.11 -2.52
N GLY A 184 11.46 4.98 -1.86
CA GLY A 184 11.90 4.83 -0.46
C GLY A 184 11.01 5.49 0.60
N VAL A 185 9.83 5.99 0.22
CA VAL A 185 8.78 6.43 1.17
C VAL A 185 8.19 5.22 1.92
N THR A 186 8.31 4.05 1.32
CA THR A 186 8.03 2.74 1.93
C THR A 186 9.31 1.89 1.98
N PRO A 187 9.37 0.75 2.71
CA PRO A 187 10.61 0.02 2.98
C PRO A 187 11.41 -0.47 1.77
N GLY A 188 10.81 -0.66 0.68
CA GLY A 188 11.27 -1.04 -0.68
C GLY A 188 12.66 -1.65 -0.83
N ALA A 189 13.64 -0.84 -1.25
CA ALA A 189 14.92 -1.31 -1.77
C ALA A 189 15.78 -2.17 -0.82
N TRP A 190 15.75 -1.95 0.50
CA TRP A 190 16.47 -2.78 1.45
C TRP A 190 15.98 -4.23 1.50
N SER A 191 14.69 -4.44 1.32
CA SER A 191 14.08 -5.77 1.36
C SER A 191 14.31 -6.56 0.07
N TRP A 192 14.83 -5.94 -0.99
CA TRP A 192 15.16 -6.64 -2.25
C TRP A 192 16.32 -7.63 -2.15
N ARG A 193 17.03 -7.65 -1.02
CA ARG A 193 17.97 -8.75 -0.71
C ARG A 193 17.29 -10.10 -0.45
N PHE A 194 15.98 -10.11 -0.21
CA PHE A 194 15.19 -11.33 -0.14
C PHE A 194 14.73 -11.75 -1.53
N ALA A 195 14.47 -13.03 -1.72
CA ALA A 195 13.92 -13.55 -2.96
C ALA A 195 12.55 -12.89 -3.24
N HIS A 196 12.41 -12.28 -4.42
CA HIS A 196 11.22 -11.51 -4.78
C HIS A 196 10.97 -11.51 -6.29
N GLU A 197 9.77 -11.10 -6.67
CA GLU A 197 9.34 -10.82 -8.04
C GLU A 197 8.61 -9.49 -8.10
N LEU A 198 8.81 -8.73 -9.18
CA LEU A 198 8.03 -7.53 -9.47
C LEU A 198 6.72 -7.93 -10.16
N CYS A 199 5.61 -7.40 -9.69
CA CYS A 199 4.28 -7.70 -10.22
C CYS A 199 3.81 -6.58 -11.15
N ASP A 200 4.47 -6.43 -12.31
CA ASP A 200 4.22 -5.34 -13.27
C ASP A 200 2.75 -5.24 -13.71
N ASP A 201 2.07 -6.37 -13.86
CA ASP A 201 0.65 -6.40 -14.21
C ASP A 201 -0.25 -5.77 -13.14
N LEU A 202 0.10 -5.96 -11.86
CA LEU A 202 -0.60 -5.31 -10.76
C LEU A 202 -0.17 -3.85 -10.61
N GLU A 203 1.11 -3.57 -10.78
CA GLU A 203 1.68 -2.22 -10.66
C GLU A 203 0.97 -1.25 -11.59
N ARG A 204 0.71 -1.62 -12.83
CA ARG A 204 -0.03 -0.78 -13.81
C ARG A 204 -1.39 -0.29 -13.32
N HIS A 205 -2.00 -0.97 -12.37
CA HIS A 205 -3.31 -0.65 -11.80
C HIS A 205 -3.27 -0.10 -10.38
N ALA A 206 -2.10 -0.09 -9.74
CA ALA A 206 -1.90 0.33 -8.36
C ALA A 206 -1.68 1.85 -8.25
N ARG A 207 -2.72 2.66 -8.37
CA ARG A 207 -2.64 4.13 -8.26
C ARG A 207 -2.33 4.56 -6.83
N CYS A 208 -1.52 5.59 -6.68
CA CYS A 208 -1.14 6.12 -5.38
C CYS A 208 -1.23 7.65 -5.32
N ARG A 209 -0.96 8.20 -4.14
CA ARG A 209 -0.99 9.64 -3.86
C ARG A 209 0.20 10.43 -4.42
N LEU A 210 1.25 9.77 -4.79
CA LEU A 210 2.47 10.42 -5.29
C LEU A 210 2.31 10.76 -6.77
N ASP A 211 2.82 11.92 -7.15
CA ASP A 211 2.95 12.35 -8.53
C ASP A 211 4.45 12.31 -8.85
N GLU A 212 4.93 11.20 -9.40
CA GLU A 212 6.31 11.01 -9.81
C GLU A 212 6.48 11.60 -11.21
N ARG A 213 7.26 12.68 -11.32
CA ARG A 213 7.60 13.29 -12.61
C ARG A 213 8.94 12.75 -13.11
N PRO A 214 9.17 12.65 -14.44
CA PRO A 214 8.57 13.45 -15.50
C PRO A 214 7.30 12.87 -16.16
N GLY A 215 7.01 11.58 -16.02
CA GLY A 215 5.89 10.95 -16.73
C GLY A 215 4.53 10.96 -16.02
N ARG A 216 4.39 11.59 -14.85
CA ARG A 216 3.21 11.48 -13.97
C ARG A 216 2.85 10.04 -13.64
N GLU A 217 3.84 9.25 -13.32
CA GLU A 217 3.62 7.85 -12.94
C GLU A 217 3.06 7.77 -11.51
N LEU A 218 1.74 7.82 -11.38
CA LEU A 218 1.01 7.69 -10.11
C LEU A 218 0.88 6.23 -9.66
N HIS A 219 1.88 5.39 -9.99
CA HIS A 219 1.83 3.97 -9.70
C HIS A 219 2.61 3.61 -8.45
N SER A 220 1.99 2.78 -7.60
CA SER A 220 2.71 2.07 -6.55
C SER A 220 3.44 0.87 -7.15
N ARG A 221 4.64 0.62 -6.68
CA ARG A 221 5.33 -0.64 -6.93
C ARG A 221 4.60 -1.78 -6.22
N VAL A 222 4.51 -2.93 -6.88
CA VAL A 222 3.96 -4.15 -6.29
C VAL A 222 5.01 -5.24 -6.35
N THR A 223 5.45 -5.71 -5.18
CA THR A 223 6.51 -6.71 -5.04
C THR A 223 5.99 -7.92 -4.29
N LEU A 224 6.18 -9.10 -4.86
CA LEU A 224 5.93 -10.38 -4.21
C LEU A 224 7.24 -10.91 -3.61
N TYR A 225 7.26 -11.09 -2.30
CA TYR A 225 8.37 -11.74 -1.58
C TYR A 225 8.01 -13.17 -1.21
N TYR A 226 9.00 -14.04 -1.27
CA TYR A 226 8.90 -15.41 -0.83
C TYR A 226 9.21 -15.49 0.68
N GLY A 227 8.17 -15.72 1.49
CA GLY A 227 8.27 -15.78 2.95
C GLY A 227 8.95 -17.05 3.45
N ALA A 228 9.25 -17.12 4.76
CA ALA A 228 10.05 -18.20 5.35
C ALA A 228 9.48 -19.62 5.14
N ARG A 229 8.18 -19.76 4.87
CA ARG A 229 7.55 -21.05 4.55
C ARG A 229 7.58 -21.41 3.06
N HIS A 230 8.09 -20.53 2.19
CA HIS A 230 8.21 -20.81 0.77
C HIS A 230 9.52 -21.54 0.45
N PRO A 231 9.53 -22.57 -0.42
CA PRO A 231 10.76 -23.31 -0.77
C PRO A 231 11.88 -22.42 -1.35
N TRP A 232 11.53 -21.32 -1.99
CA TRP A 232 12.48 -20.40 -2.62
C TRP A 232 13.05 -19.35 -1.64
N HIS A 233 12.51 -19.22 -0.45
CA HIS A 233 13.01 -18.27 0.54
C HIS A 233 14.53 -18.39 0.81
N ALA A 234 15.06 -19.59 0.76
CA ALA A 234 16.48 -19.86 1.03
C ALA A 234 17.37 -19.91 -0.24
N ARG A 235 16.78 -19.93 -1.46
CA ARG A 235 17.54 -20.20 -2.69
C ARG A 235 18.22 -18.96 -3.28
N GLU A 236 17.67 -17.78 -3.06
CA GLU A 236 18.24 -16.54 -3.58
C GLU A 236 18.58 -15.58 -2.45
N ARG A 237 19.66 -15.82 -1.76
CA ARG A 237 20.37 -14.75 -1.09
C ARG A 237 21.14 -13.99 -2.19
N VAL A 238 20.53 -13.00 -2.81
CA VAL A 238 21.23 -12.01 -3.62
C VAL A 238 22.35 -11.46 -2.75
N ARG A 239 23.60 -11.62 -3.15
CA ARG A 239 24.75 -11.12 -2.37
C ARG A 239 24.60 -9.61 -2.23
N PRO A 240 24.96 -9.02 -1.07
CA PRO A 240 25.03 -7.57 -0.96
C PRO A 240 25.90 -7.02 -2.09
N GLY A 241 25.31 -6.22 -2.98
CA GLY A 241 26.00 -5.70 -4.16
C GLY A 241 25.41 -6.14 -5.50
N ASP A 242 24.83 -7.34 -5.60
CA ASP A 242 24.26 -7.85 -6.87
C ASP A 242 22.96 -7.13 -7.27
N TRP A 243 22.29 -6.45 -6.33
CA TRP A 243 21.09 -5.68 -6.59
C TRP A 243 21.37 -4.23 -7.08
N LEU A 244 22.61 -3.72 -6.94
CA LEU A 244 22.97 -2.35 -7.35
C LEU A 244 22.92 -2.16 -8.88
N TRP A 245 23.03 -3.23 -9.67
CA TRP A 245 22.93 -3.14 -11.12
C TRP A 245 21.50 -2.80 -11.59
N GLN A 246 20.46 -3.10 -10.81
CA GLN A 246 19.07 -2.77 -11.13
C GLN A 246 18.78 -1.27 -11.03
N PHE A 247 19.66 -0.52 -10.36
CA PHE A 247 19.56 0.94 -10.21
C PHE A 247 20.53 1.71 -11.13
N ARG A 248 21.22 1.04 -12.03
CA ARG A 248 21.98 1.78 -13.06
C ARG A 248 20.95 2.49 -13.94
N PRO A 249 20.98 3.84 -14.03
CA PRO A 249 20.18 4.52 -15.03
C PRO A 249 20.58 3.90 -16.36
N HIS A 250 19.59 3.53 -17.19
CA HIS A 250 19.89 3.22 -18.58
C HIS A 250 20.57 4.47 -19.13
N SER A 251 21.89 4.38 -19.33
CA SER A 251 22.61 5.32 -20.18
C SER A 251 21.96 5.15 -21.54
N GLY A 252 21.02 6.03 -21.84
CA GLY A 252 20.47 6.13 -23.18
C GLY A 252 21.61 6.49 -24.11
N ASP A 253 21.88 5.64 -25.08
CA ASP A 253 22.50 5.99 -26.35
C ASP A 253 21.51 6.78 -27.19
#